data_d2a7af3c469c202abe64855b52f3d170
#
_entry.id   d2a7af3c469c202abe64855b52f3d170
#
_cell.length_a   1.000
_cell.length_b   1.000
_cell.length_c   1.000
_cell.angle_alpha   90.00
_cell.angle_beta   90.00
_cell.angle_gamma   90.00
#
_symmetry.space_group_name_H-M   'P 1'
#
loop_
_entity.id
_entity.type
_entity.pdbx_description
1 polymer ?
#
loop_
_entity_poly.entity_id
_entity_poly.type
_entity_poly.pdbx_seq_one_letter_code
_entity_poly.pdbx_strand_id
1 'polypeptide(L)'
;MFESLGHTLVKYRKSAVALFIIGILVAGGVGSLIFNRLDSGGYSNPNSDSYKVYTYLRDVLKVQDPSVAVVLDAGDRNIDEPSVVEGALALEKKMAAESGVTKTLSYWSSGGEKTLKSADGKAGFILIFGNGEAFTPENQKLGQIFQSKYDGNIDGFRLYAGGVGVIGNAINKKIADDLKLAEGISIPLTFVLLAFVFGALAASAMPLIVGVAAILGAFFILFLISLVTDVSVYALNLTTGMGLGLGIDYALLMVNRFREEIHHGKSVEDSVVTTMATAGKTVFYSGMTVLVTDRKSTRLNSSH
;
A
#
# COMPACT_ATOMS: atom_id res chain seq x y z
N MET A 1 38.27 7.97 -1.86
CA MET A 1 36.93 7.98 -2.48
C MET A 1 36.00 8.98 -1.75
N PHE A 2 35.65 8.81 -0.47
CA PHE A 2 34.69 9.70 0.24
C PHE A 2 35.21 11.13 0.42
N GLU A 3 36.50 11.32 0.70
CA GLU A 3 37.14 12.62 0.77
C GLU A 3 37.10 13.36 -0.58
N SER A 4 37.46 12.66 -1.66
CA SER A 4 37.37 13.22 -3.03
C SER A 4 35.93 13.58 -3.40
N LEU A 5 34.94 12.77 -2.97
CA LEU A 5 33.51 13.11 -3.14
C LEU A 5 33.16 14.39 -2.36
N GLY A 6 33.66 14.55 -1.12
CA GLY A 6 33.48 15.76 -0.32
C GLY A 6 33.99 17.01 -1.04
N HIS A 7 35.22 16.98 -1.55
CA HIS A 7 35.78 18.08 -2.34
C HIS A 7 34.95 18.39 -3.60
N THR A 8 34.44 17.37 -4.29
CA THR A 8 33.59 17.55 -5.47
C THR A 8 32.27 18.22 -5.11
N LEU A 9 31.63 17.80 -4.00
CA LEU A 9 30.39 18.41 -3.52
C LEU A 9 30.58 19.88 -3.13
N VAL A 10 31.67 20.23 -2.47
CA VAL A 10 32.01 21.61 -2.13
C VAL A 10 32.23 22.46 -3.40
N LYS A 11 33.04 21.94 -4.34
CA LYS A 11 33.33 22.62 -5.61
C LYS A 11 32.07 22.89 -6.44
N TYR A 12 31.15 21.92 -6.51
CA TYR A 12 29.94 22.00 -7.32
C TYR A 12 28.67 22.14 -6.47
N ARG A 13 28.74 22.78 -5.28
CA ARG A 13 27.67 22.86 -4.30
C ARG A 13 26.31 23.28 -4.86
N LYS A 14 26.27 24.30 -5.74
CA LYS A 14 25.03 24.77 -6.35
C LYS A 14 24.40 23.72 -7.27
N SER A 15 25.24 23.05 -8.08
CA SER A 15 24.78 21.98 -8.97
C SER A 15 24.36 20.72 -8.20
N ALA A 16 25.05 20.41 -7.10
CA ALA A 16 24.68 19.28 -6.24
C ALA A 16 23.31 19.49 -5.57
N VAL A 17 23.03 20.70 -5.06
CA VAL A 17 21.72 21.03 -4.49
C VAL A 17 20.64 21.04 -5.57
N ALA A 18 20.92 21.63 -6.75
CA ALA A 18 19.97 21.61 -7.86
C ALA A 18 19.64 20.19 -8.32
N LEU A 19 20.64 19.34 -8.46
CA LEU A 19 20.47 17.92 -8.83
C LEU A 19 19.67 17.14 -7.77
N PHE A 20 19.92 17.41 -6.50
CA PHE A 20 19.16 16.81 -5.39
C PHE A 20 17.67 17.20 -5.45
N ILE A 21 17.38 18.51 -5.65
CA ILE A 21 15.99 18.98 -5.77
C ILE A 21 15.31 18.38 -6.99
N ILE A 22 15.97 18.36 -8.15
CA ILE A 22 15.43 17.75 -9.36
C ILE A 22 15.20 16.24 -9.13
N GLY A 23 16.17 15.57 -8.49
CA GLY A 23 16.06 14.15 -8.16
C GLY A 23 14.83 13.86 -7.27
N ILE A 24 14.58 14.67 -6.24
CA ILE A 24 13.40 14.56 -5.37
C ILE A 24 12.11 14.79 -6.17
N LEU A 25 12.06 15.80 -7.02
CA LEU A 25 10.88 16.10 -7.82
C LEU A 25 10.56 14.96 -8.81
N VAL A 26 11.58 14.43 -9.47
CA VAL A 26 11.43 13.28 -10.37
C VAL A 26 11.03 12.03 -9.58
N ALA A 27 11.71 11.76 -8.47
CA ALA A 27 11.41 10.60 -7.62
C ALA A 27 9.98 10.68 -7.04
N GLY A 28 9.55 11.86 -6.62
CA GLY A 28 8.19 12.07 -6.12
C GLY A 28 7.14 11.97 -7.23
N GLY A 29 7.37 12.63 -8.37
CA GLY A 29 6.44 12.62 -9.50
C GLY A 29 6.29 11.24 -10.13
N VAL A 30 7.40 10.59 -10.51
CA VAL A 30 7.38 9.27 -11.12
C VAL A 30 7.10 8.18 -10.08
N GLY A 31 7.69 8.29 -8.89
CA GLY A 31 7.49 7.33 -7.80
C GLY A 31 6.04 7.25 -7.33
N SER A 32 5.27 8.34 -7.42
CA SER A 32 3.84 8.31 -7.08
C SER A 32 3.02 7.39 -7.98
N LEU A 33 3.50 7.05 -9.18
CA LEU A 33 2.81 6.12 -10.07
C LEU A 33 2.77 4.69 -9.53
N ILE A 34 3.59 4.36 -8.52
CA ILE A 34 3.56 3.04 -7.84
C ILE A 34 2.18 2.77 -7.26
N PHE A 35 1.47 3.78 -6.73
CA PHE A 35 0.15 3.61 -6.12
C PHE A 35 -0.91 3.05 -7.07
N ASN A 36 -0.72 3.21 -8.39
CA ASN A 36 -1.61 2.65 -9.41
C ASN A 36 -1.24 1.22 -9.83
N ARG A 37 -0.12 0.70 -9.31
CA ARG A 37 0.46 -0.61 -9.69
C ARG A 37 0.61 -1.58 -8.54
N LEU A 38 0.25 -1.14 -7.33
CA LEU A 38 0.33 -2.01 -6.16
C LEU A 38 -0.69 -3.12 -6.27
N ASP A 39 -0.21 -4.32 -6.05
CA ASP A 39 -1.07 -5.46 -5.84
C ASP A 39 -1.33 -5.62 -4.33
N SER A 40 -2.58 -5.71 -3.97
CA SER A 40 -3.00 -6.12 -2.63
C SER A 40 -2.88 -7.63 -2.44
N GLY A 41 -2.46 -8.34 -3.48
CA GLY A 41 -2.09 -9.74 -3.46
C GLY A 41 -0.91 -10.04 -2.54
N GLY A 42 -0.47 -11.26 -2.57
CA GLY A 42 0.56 -11.79 -1.65
C GLY A 42 -0.03 -12.71 -0.60
N TYR A 43 -1.35 -12.88 -0.61
CA TYR A 43 -2.05 -13.88 0.20
C TYR A 43 -2.00 -15.28 -0.43
N SER A 44 -1.67 -15.39 -1.72
CA SER A 44 -1.61 -16.63 -2.46
C SER A 44 -0.17 -16.98 -2.82
N ASN A 45 0.28 -18.16 -2.40
CA ASN A 45 1.55 -18.71 -2.87
C ASN A 45 1.28 -19.64 -4.06
N PRO A 46 1.68 -19.30 -5.31
CA PRO A 46 1.46 -20.13 -6.49
C PRO A 46 2.03 -21.54 -6.39
N ASN A 47 3.01 -21.75 -5.52
CA ASN A 47 3.64 -23.04 -5.30
C ASN A 47 2.95 -23.88 -4.21
N SER A 48 1.98 -23.33 -3.49
CA SER A 48 1.25 -24.06 -2.45
C SER A 48 0.24 -25.04 -3.05
N ASP A 49 -0.01 -26.14 -2.35
CA ASP A 49 -0.99 -27.14 -2.78
C ASP A 49 -2.42 -26.56 -2.75
N SER A 50 -2.71 -25.67 -1.82
CA SER A 50 -3.99 -24.95 -1.77
C SER A 50 -4.23 -24.10 -3.01
N TYR A 51 -3.19 -23.41 -3.53
CA TYR A 51 -3.31 -22.64 -4.76
C TYR A 51 -3.49 -23.55 -5.99
N LYS A 52 -2.82 -24.69 -6.05
CA LYS A 52 -3.03 -25.69 -7.12
C LYS A 52 -4.46 -26.23 -7.12
N VAL A 53 -5.01 -26.52 -5.95
CA VAL A 53 -6.42 -26.94 -5.82
C VAL A 53 -7.36 -25.82 -6.27
N TYR A 54 -7.11 -24.58 -5.83
CA TYR A 54 -7.90 -23.43 -6.24
C TYR A 54 -7.90 -23.26 -7.78
N THR A 55 -6.72 -23.30 -8.40
CA THR A 55 -6.61 -23.20 -9.87
C THR A 55 -7.28 -24.35 -10.59
N TYR A 56 -7.21 -25.56 -10.06
CA TYR A 56 -7.92 -26.73 -10.61
C TYR A 56 -9.44 -26.55 -10.54
N LEU A 57 -9.97 -26.12 -9.39
CA LEU A 57 -11.41 -25.82 -9.23
C LEU A 57 -11.87 -24.77 -10.23
N ARG A 58 -11.11 -23.68 -10.38
CA ARG A 58 -11.44 -22.58 -11.28
C ARG A 58 -11.33 -23.00 -12.76
N ASP A 59 -10.20 -23.57 -13.16
CA ASP A 59 -9.84 -23.76 -14.57
C ASP A 59 -10.45 -25.02 -15.16
N VAL A 60 -10.55 -26.09 -14.36
CA VAL A 60 -11.07 -27.39 -14.81
C VAL A 60 -12.57 -27.55 -14.47
N LEU A 61 -12.92 -27.32 -13.21
CA LEU A 61 -14.31 -27.49 -12.76
C LEU A 61 -15.19 -26.26 -12.95
N LYS A 62 -14.60 -25.13 -13.38
CA LYS A 62 -15.31 -23.85 -13.61
C LYS A 62 -16.04 -23.35 -12.37
N VAL A 63 -15.58 -23.73 -11.18
CA VAL A 63 -16.07 -23.21 -9.91
C VAL A 63 -15.40 -21.87 -9.66
N GLN A 64 -16.20 -20.82 -9.53
CA GLN A 64 -15.71 -19.48 -9.21
C GLN A 64 -16.24 -19.05 -7.84
N ASP A 65 -15.38 -18.42 -7.05
CA ASP A 65 -15.81 -17.76 -5.83
C ASP A 65 -16.45 -16.40 -6.16
N PRO A 66 -17.52 -16.00 -5.46
CA PRO A 66 -18.11 -14.69 -5.66
C PRO A 66 -17.13 -13.59 -5.16
N SER A 67 -16.94 -12.59 -6.00
CA SER A 67 -16.13 -11.41 -5.67
C SER A 67 -16.80 -10.52 -4.63
N VAL A 68 -18.14 -10.39 -4.74
CA VAL A 68 -18.99 -9.65 -3.80
C VAL A 68 -20.21 -10.49 -3.48
N ALA A 69 -20.65 -10.43 -2.24
CA ALA A 69 -21.91 -10.98 -1.78
C ALA A 69 -22.76 -9.84 -1.21
N VAL A 70 -23.93 -9.62 -1.76
CA VAL A 70 -24.88 -8.64 -1.26
C VAL A 70 -26.00 -9.38 -0.53
N VAL A 71 -26.22 -9.04 0.74
CA VAL A 71 -27.40 -9.48 1.47
C VAL A 71 -28.50 -8.46 1.23
N LEU A 72 -29.63 -8.92 0.71
CA LEU A 72 -30.87 -8.12 0.60
C LEU A 72 -31.76 -8.49 1.79
N ASP A 73 -31.97 -7.53 2.69
CA ASP A 73 -32.86 -7.63 3.84
C ASP A 73 -34.18 -6.94 3.50
N ALA A 74 -35.26 -7.70 3.54
CA ALA A 74 -36.61 -7.22 3.22
C ALA A 74 -37.35 -6.65 4.47
N GLY A 75 -36.66 -6.57 5.63
CA GLY A 75 -37.24 -6.11 6.88
C GLY A 75 -38.24 -7.12 7.45
N ASP A 76 -39.49 -6.69 7.62
CA ASP A 76 -40.55 -7.57 8.14
C ASP A 76 -41.24 -8.41 7.06
N ARG A 77 -40.93 -8.18 5.79
CA ARG A 77 -41.50 -8.91 4.65
C ARG A 77 -40.82 -10.26 4.44
N ASN A 78 -41.58 -11.25 3.95
CA ASN A 78 -40.96 -12.50 3.52
C ASN A 78 -40.33 -12.32 2.13
N ILE A 79 -39.17 -12.91 1.91
CA ILE A 79 -38.46 -12.79 0.63
C ILE A 79 -39.16 -13.52 -0.55
N ASP A 80 -40.13 -14.38 -0.24
CA ASP A 80 -40.99 -15.05 -1.24
C ASP A 80 -42.20 -14.24 -1.65
N GLU A 81 -42.44 -13.07 -1.02
CA GLU A 81 -43.54 -12.21 -1.43
C GLU A 81 -43.33 -11.68 -2.86
N PRO A 82 -44.38 -11.66 -3.73
CA PRO A 82 -44.22 -11.27 -5.13
C PRO A 82 -43.55 -9.90 -5.32
N SER A 83 -43.86 -8.93 -4.48
CA SER A 83 -43.27 -7.59 -4.51
C SER A 83 -41.77 -7.58 -4.16
N VAL A 84 -41.35 -8.46 -3.25
CA VAL A 84 -39.92 -8.62 -2.88
C VAL A 84 -39.17 -9.35 -3.98
N VAL A 85 -39.75 -10.40 -4.54
CA VAL A 85 -39.18 -11.14 -5.67
C VAL A 85 -38.93 -10.23 -6.87
N GLU A 86 -39.92 -9.42 -7.27
CA GLU A 86 -39.80 -8.48 -8.39
C GLU A 86 -38.72 -7.43 -8.13
N GLY A 87 -38.71 -6.84 -6.92
CA GLY A 87 -37.72 -5.83 -6.53
C GLY A 87 -36.31 -6.40 -6.48
N ALA A 88 -36.12 -7.60 -5.91
CA ALA A 88 -34.83 -8.26 -5.83
C ALA A 88 -34.26 -8.62 -7.21
N LEU A 89 -35.08 -9.15 -8.11
CA LEU A 89 -34.67 -9.44 -9.50
C LEU A 89 -34.34 -8.15 -10.29
N ALA A 90 -35.09 -7.06 -10.06
CA ALA A 90 -34.77 -5.77 -10.66
C ALA A 90 -33.40 -5.22 -10.14
N LEU A 91 -33.10 -5.36 -8.85
CA LEU A 91 -31.82 -5.01 -8.27
C LEU A 91 -30.68 -5.89 -8.80
N GLU A 92 -30.88 -7.21 -8.85
CA GLU A 92 -29.89 -8.12 -9.44
C GLU A 92 -29.57 -7.75 -10.89
N LYS A 93 -30.57 -7.39 -11.68
CA LYS A 93 -30.36 -6.92 -13.07
C LYS A 93 -29.55 -5.63 -13.13
N LYS A 94 -29.76 -4.68 -12.20
CA LYS A 94 -28.93 -3.46 -12.09
C LYS A 94 -27.50 -3.82 -11.73
N MET A 95 -27.30 -4.72 -10.77
CA MET A 95 -25.98 -5.20 -10.33
C MET A 95 -25.25 -5.95 -11.44
N ALA A 96 -25.94 -6.75 -12.22
CA ALA A 96 -25.37 -7.47 -13.37
C ALA A 96 -24.86 -6.55 -14.48
N ALA A 97 -25.38 -5.32 -14.57
CA ALA A 97 -24.94 -4.33 -15.55
C ALA A 97 -23.73 -3.51 -15.12
N GLU A 98 -23.24 -3.68 -13.89
CA GLU A 98 -22.06 -2.96 -13.40
C GLU A 98 -20.77 -3.45 -14.08
N SER A 99 -19.85 -2.50 -14.27
CA SER A 99 -18.57 -2.79 -14.92
C SER A 99 -17.74 -3.78 -14.08
N GLY A 100 -17.24 -4.84 -14.73
CA GLY A 100 -16.44 -5.89 -14.11
C GLY A 100 -17.27 -7.08 -13.60
N VAL A 101 -18.58 -7.02 -13.65
CA VAL A 101 -19.46 -8.16 -13.34
C VAL A 101 -19.52 -9.10 -14.55
N THR A 102 -19.28 -10.38 -14.32
CA THR A 102 -19.38 -11.43 -15.36
C THR A 102 -20.63 -12.26 -15.21
N LYS A 103 -21.08 -12.45 -13.97
CA LYS A 103 -22.25 -13.27 -13.64
C LYS A 103 -22.82 -12.81 -12.30
N THR A 104 -24.13 -12.95 -12.15
CA THR A 104 -24.83 -12.86 -10.86
C THR A 104 -25.58 -14.15 -10.58
N LEU A 105 -25.80 -14.44 -9.30
CA LEU A 105 -26.63 -15.56 -8.84
C LEU A 105 -27.30 -15.14 -7.54
N SER A 106 -28.61 -15.21 -7.46
CA SER A 106 -29.33 -14.91 -6.24
C SER A 106 -30.28 -16.04 -5.82
N TYR A 107 -30.83 -15.92 -4.61
CA TYR A 107 -31.91 -16.77 -4.15
C TYR A 107 -33.05 -16.81 -5.18
N TRP A 108 -33.39 -15.66 -5.72
CA TRP A 108 -34.53 -15.50 -6.65
C TRP A 108 -34.23 -16.00 -8.05
N SER A 109 -33.03 -15.77 -8.58
CA SER A 109 -32.63 -16.23 -9.92
C SER A 109 -32.23 -17.70 -9.98
N SER A 110 -31.88 -18.31 -8.82
CA SER A 110 -31.54 -19.74 -8.72
C SER A 110 -32.75 -20.66 -8.59
N GLY A 111 -33.97 -20.12 -8.53
CA GLY A 111 -35.17 -20.91 -8.30
C GLY A 111 -35.40 -21.30 -6.83
N GLY A 112 -34.87 -20.50 -5.89
CA GLY A 112 -35.11 -20.69 -4.46
C GLY A 112 -34.06 -21.57 -3.76
N GLU A 113 -32.79 -21.49 -4.18
CA GLU A 113 -31.68 -22.22 -3.56
C GLU A 113 -31.59 -21.89 -2.06
N LYS A 114 -31.85 -22.86 -1.20
CA LYS A 114 -31.98 -22.69 0.25
C LYS A 114 -30.72 -22.15 0.94
N THR A 115 -29.54 -22.41 0.39
CA THR A 115 -28.26 -21.91 0.91
C THR A 115 -28.11 -20.40 0.77
N LEU A 116 -28.92 -19.79 -0.10
CA LEU A 116 -28.93 -18.34 -0.35
C LEU A 116 -30.07 -17.62 0.38
N LYS A 117 -30.81 -18.29 1.26
CA LYS A 117 -31.92 -17.77 2.07
C LYS A 117 -31.55 -17.75 3.54
N SER A 118 -31.90 -16.66 4.24
CA SER A 118 -31.78 -16.60 5.70
C SER A 118 -32.75 -17.57 6.39
N ALA A 119 -32.38 -18.02 7.59
CA ALA A 119 -33.19 -18.99 8.36
C ALA A 119 -34.57 -18.44 8.72
N ASP A 120 -34.70 -17.13 8.90
CA ASP A 120 -35.97 -16.43 9.23
C ASP A 120 -36.81 -16.09 8.00
N GLY A 121 -36.27 -16.33 6.78
CA GLY A 121 -36.97 -16.03 5.53
C GLY A 121 -37.12 -14.55 5.19
N LYS A 122 -36.36 -13.66 5.84
CA LYS A 122 -36.43 -12.22 5.65
C LYS A 122 -35.30 -11.63 4.81
N ALA A 123 -34.22 -12.41 4.59
CA ALA A 123 -33.08 -11.98 3.79
C ALA A 123 -32.62 -13.06 2.79
N GLY A 124 -32.05 -12.60 1.67
CA GLY A 124 -31.46 -13.47 0.66
C GLY A 124 -30.15 -12.90 0.12
N PHE A 125 -29.28 -13.76 -0.42
CA PHE A 125 -28.03 -13.41 -1.02
C PHE A 125 -28.17 -13.13 -2.52
N ILE A 126 -27.43 -12.12 -3.00
CA ILE A 126 -27.10 -11.91 -4.39
C ILE A 126 -25.58 -12.01 -4.50
N LEU A 127 -25.08 -13.04 -5.17
CA LEU A 127 -23.67 -13.31 -5.39
C LEU A 127 -23.25 -12.68 -6.71
N ILE A 128 -22.15 -11.95 -6.67
CA ILE A 128 -21.58 -11.20 -7.80
C ILE A 128 -20.22 -11.81 -8.13
N PHE A 129 -20.03 -12.23 -9.37
CA PHE A 129 -18.80 -12.81 -9.87
C PHE A 129 -18.09 -11.82 -10.78
N GLY A 130 -16.80 -11.63 -10.57
CA GLY A 130 -15.91 -10.80 -11.38
C GLY A 130 -14.87 -11.62 -12.12
N ASN A 131 -14.03 -10.96 -12.92
CA ASN A 131 -12.96 -11.62 -13.68
C ASN A 131 -11.67 -11.90 -12.88
N GLY A 132 -11.51 -11.27 -11.71
CA GLY A 132 -10.29 -11.34 -10.92
C GLY A 132 -10.27 -12.49 -9.91
N GLU A 133 -9.07 -12.89 -9.51
CA GLU A 133 -8.88 -13.75 -8.34
C GLU A 133 -9.18 -12.96 -7.05
N ALA A 134 -9.33 -13.69 -5.92
CA ALA A 134 -9.50 -13.07 -4.62
C ALA A 134 -8.36 -12.07 -4.33
N PHE A 135 -8.72 -10.89 -3.84
CA PHE A 135 -7.80 -9.79 -3.50
C PHE A 135 -7.05 -9.13 -4.67
N THR A 136 -7.39 -9.41 -5.92
CA THR A 136 -6.84 -8.67 -7.06
C THR A 136 -7.39 -7.24 -7.13
N PRO A 137 -6.68 -6.30 -7.80
CA PRO A 137 -7.15 -4.93 -7.98
C PRO A 137 -8.53 -4.85 -8.65
N GLU A 138 -8.83 -5.75 -9.59
CA GLU A 138 -10.12 -5.83 -10.27
C GLU A 138 -11.26 -6.16 -9.30
N ASN A 139 -11.06 -7.19 -8.45
CA ASN A 139 -12.03 -7.58 -7.45
C ASN A 139 -12.23 -6.50 -6.36
N GLN A 140 -11.17 -5.81 -5.98
CA GLN A 140 -11.26 -4.71 -5.02
C GLN A 140 -12.01 -3.51 -5.61
N LYS A 141 -11.77 -3.19 -6.89
CA LYS A 141 -12.52 -2.15 -7.60
C LYS A 141 -14.01 -2.51 -7.68
N LEU A 142 -14.31 -3.78 -7.95
CA LEU A 142 -15.68 -4.28 -7.92
C LEU A 142 -16.28 -4.14 -6.51
N GLY A 143 -15.55 -4.55 -5.48
CA GLY A 143 -15.96 -4.36 -4.08
C GLY A 143 -16.21 -2.89 -3.72
N GLN A 144 -15.38 -1.97 -4.19
CA GLN A 144 -15.57 -0.53 -4.00
C GLN A 144 -16.85 -0.01 -4.66
N ILE A 145 -17.13 -0.44 -5.91
CA ILE A 145 -18.37 -0.08 -6.63
C ILE A 145 -19.57 -0.56 -5.82
N PHE A 146 -19.58 -1.82 -5.41
CA PHE A 146 -20.71 -2.40 -4.69
C PHE A 146 -20.89 -1.80 -3.30
N GLN A 147 -19.83 -1.56 -2.55
CA GLN A 147 -19.88 -0.90 -1.25
C GLN A 147 -20.41 0.54 -1.36
N SER A 148 -20.03 1.27 -2.41
CA SER A 148 -20.47 2.67 -2.57
C SER A 148 -21.88 2.82 -3.10
N LYS A 149 -22.37 1.88 -3.95
CA LYS A 149 -23.66 1.97 -4.61
C LYS A 149 -24.74 1.09 -3.99
N TYR A 150 -24.35 -0.04 -3.37
CA TYR A 150 -25.27 -1.10 -2.94
C TYR A 150 -25.11 -1.47 -1.46
N ASP A 151 -24.56 -0.58 -0.63
CA ASP A 151 -24.55 -0.73 0.81
C ASP A 151 -25.41 0.38 1.43
N GLY A 152 -26.57 0.00 2.00
CA GLY A 152 -27.52 0.95 2.53
C GLY A 152 -28.98 0.65 2.21
N ASN A 153 -29.85 1.66 2.32
CA ASN A 153 -31.27 1.55 1.98
C ASN A 153 -31.47 1.90 0.52
N ILE A 154 -31.91 0.93 -0.31
CA ILE A 154 -32.07 1.07 -1.76
C ILE A 154 -33.37 0.42 -2.18
N ASP A 155 -34.21 1.16 -2.91
CA ASP A 155 -35.46 0.68 -3.49
C ASP A 155 -36.38 -0.04 -2.46
N GLY A 156 -36.37 0.39 -1.20
CA GLY A 156 -37.21 -0.17 -0.13
C GLY A 156 -36.64 -1.45 0.52
N PHE A 157 -35.36 -1.79 0.26
CA PHE A 157 -34.61 -2.86 0.90
C PHE A 157 -33.41 -2.33 1.64
N ARG A 158 -32.98 -3.03 2.70
CA ARG A 158 -31.69 -2.82 3.31
C ARG A 158 -30.66 -3.77 2.69
N LEU A 159 -29.65 -3.21 2.05
CA LEU A 159 -28.59 -3.99 1.41
C LEU A 159 -27.30 -3.90 2.23
N TYR A 160 -26.57 -5.01 2.31
CA TYR A 160 -25.25 -5.10 2.93
C TYR A 160 -24.28 -5.72 1.93
N ALA A 161 -23.31 -4.94 1.51
CA ALA A 161 -22.28 -5.44 0.59
C ALA A 161 -21.09 -5.99 1.36
N GLY A 162 -20.68 -7.23 1.06
CA GLY A 162 -19.56 -7.94 1.66
C GLY A 162 -18.81 -8.78 0.62
N GLY A 163 -17.96 -9.69 1.10
CA GLY A 163 -17.16 -10.57 0.25
C GLY A 163 -15.72 -10.10 0.05
N VAL A 164 -14.91 -10.93 -0.63
CA VAL A 164 -13.45 -10.72 -0.74
C VAL A 164 -13.07 -9.39 -1.39
N GLY A 165 -13.83 -8.93 -2.38
CA GLY A 165 -13.58 -7.63 -3.02
C GLY A 165 -13.80 -6.46 -2.07
N VAL A 166 -14.88 -6.49 -1.27
CA VAL A 166 -15.20 -5.46 -0.28
C VAL A 166 -14.19 -5.47 0.86
N ILE A 167 -13.86 -6.67 1.38
CA ILE A 167 -12.87 -6.84 2.46
C ILE A 167 -11.49 -6.33 2.00
N GLY A 168 -11.05 -6.70 0.79
CA GLY A 168 -9.77 -6.23 0.24
C GLY A 168 -9.70 -4.70 0.14
N ASN A 169 -10.77 -4.07 -0.35
CA ASN A 169 -10.86 -2.61 -0.40
C ASN A 169 -10.85 -1.98 1.01
N ALA A 170 -11.58 -2.54 1.97
CA ALA A 170 -11.63 -2.05 3.34
C ALA A 170 -10.27 -2.15 4.03
N ILE A 171 -9.56 -3.27 3.85
CA ILE A 171 -8.21 -3.48 4.37
C ILE A 171 -7.25 -2.42 3.81
N ASN A 172 -7.21 -2.22 2.49
CA ASN A 172 -6.32 -1.26 1.87
C ASN A 172 -6.62 0.18 2.31
N LYS A 173 -7.88 0.54 2.38
CA LYS A 173 -8.29 1.85 2.89
C LYS A 173 -7.85 2.04 4.35
N LYS A 174 -8.08 1.04 5.20
CA LYS A 174 -7.68 1.09 6.61
C LYS A 174 -6.16 1.24 6.76
N ILE A 175 -5.38 0.46 5.99
CA ILE A 175 -3.91 0.56 5.97
C ILE A 175 -3.47 1.97 5.56
N ALA A 176 -4.05 2.53 4.49
CA ALA A 176 -3.72 3.87 4.02
C ALA A 176 -4.08 4.96 5.04
N ASP A 177 -5.21 4.84 5.72
CA ASP A 177 -5.66 5.81 6.73
C ASP A 177 -4.80 5.72 8.00
N ASP A 178 -4.46 4.50 8.46
CA ASP A 178 -3.58 4.29 9.61
C ASP A 178 -2.15 4.79 9.32
N LEU A 179 -1.65 4.60 8.11
CA LEU A 179 -0.35 5.12 7.69
C LEU A 179 -0.33 6.66 7.70
N LYS A 180 -1.34 7.30 7.12
CA LYS A 180 -1.48 8.76 7.15
C LYS A 180 -1.54 9.31 8.59
N LEU A 181 -2.27 8.62 9.47
CA LEU A 181 -2.36 9.01 10.88
C LEU A 181 -1.00 8.86 11.58
N ALA A 182 -0.33 7.74 11.39
CA ALA A 182 0.98 7.48 11.96
C ALA A 182 2.02 8.51 11.48
N GLU A 183 2.08 8.79 10.18
CA GLU A 183 2.97 9.80 9.61
C GLU A 183 2.58 11.22 10.06
N GLY A 184 1.29 11.52 10.10
CA GLY A 184 0.76 12.81 10.56
C GLY A 184 1.10 13.15 12.01
N ILE A 185 1.31 12.15 12.86
CA ILE A 185 1.75 12.31 14.26
C ILE A 185 3.27 12.23 14.35
N SER A 186 3.89 11.24 13.74
CA SER A 186 5.32 10.97 13.93
C SER A 186 6.23 12.05 13.32
N ILE A 187 5.87 12.61 12.15
CA ILE A 187 6.67 13.64 11.50
C ILE A 187 6.73 14.93 12.34
N PRO A 188 5.61 15.54 12.79
CA PRO A 188 5.65 16.71 13.66
C PRO A 188 6.33 16.43 15.01
N LEU A 189 6.06 15.28 15.62
CA LEU A 189 6.68 14.91 16.89
C LEU A 189 8.20 14.78 16.74
N THR A 190 8.66 14.11 15.68
CA THR A 190 10.09 13.98 15.37
C THR A 190 10.72 15.35 15.14
N PHE A 191 10.04 16.25 14.40
CA PHE A 191 10.53 17.60 14.18
C PHE A 191 10.71 18.39 15.50
N VAL A 192 9.74 18.31 16.39
CA VAL A 192 9.81 18.97 17.72
C VAL A 192 10.97 18.41 18.55
N LEU A 193 11.12 17.07 18.59
CA LEU A 193 12.22 16.43 19.29
C LEU A 193 13.57 16.82 18.71
N LEU A 194 13.71 16.84 17.39
CA LEU A 194 14.94 17.27 16.72
C LEU A 194 15.22 18.76 16.96
N ALA A 195 14.18 19.61 16.96
CA ALA A 195 14.35 21.04 17.25
C ALA A 195 14.85 21.25 18.68
N PHE A 196 14.37 20.47 19.64
CA PHE A 196 14.84 20.48 21.03
C PHE A 196 16.30 20.01 21.14
N VAL A 197 16.66 18.90 20.51
CA VAL A 197 18.01 18.33 20.54
C VAL A 197 19.03 19.23 19.86
N PHE A 198 18.70 19.78 18.70
CA PHE A 198 19.62 20.61 17.93
C PHE A 198 19.66 22.07 18.37
N GLY A 199 18.63 22.55 19.06
CA GLY A 199 18.52 23.95 19.47
C GLY A 199 18.38 24.95 18.32
N ALA A 200 18.13 24.46 17.08
CA ALA A 200 17.99 25.28 15.88
C ALA A 200 17.05 24.63 14.87
N LEU A 201 16.03 25.36 14.41
CA LEU A 201 15.01 24.88 13.47
C LEU A 201 15.60 24.42 12.12
N ALA A 202 16.58 25.15 11.60
CA ALA A 202 17.23 24.80 10.34
C ALA A 202 17.99 23.47 10.42
N ALA A 203 18.65 23.20 11.55
CA ALA A 203 19.39 21.94 11.76
C ALA A 203 18.45 20.75 11.92
N SER A 204 17.29 20.93 12.55
CA SER A 204 16.28 19.87 12.72
C SER A 204 15.50 19.58 11.46
N ALA A 205 15.38 20.53 10.54
CA ALA A 205 14.72 20.30 9.26
C ALA A 205 15.54 19.40 8.31
N MET A 206 16.89 19.44 8.40
CA MET A 206 17.75 18.68 7.50
C MET A 206 17.51 17.15 7.56
N PRO A 207 17.48 16.49 8.72
CA PRO A 207 17.19 15.05 8.81
C PRO A 207 15.82 14.70 8.24
N LEU A 208 14.80 15.54 8.44
CA LEU A 208 13.46 15.29 7.90
C LEU A 208 13.44 15.40 6.36
N ILE A 209 14.10 16.41 5.80
CA ILE A 209 14.23 16.54 4.34
C ILE A 209 14.89 15.31 3.74
N VAL A 210 15.96 14.79 4.38
CA VAL A 210 16.64 13.57 3.93
C VAL A 210 15.73 12.35 4.09
N GLY A 211 14.98 12.24 5.19
CA GLY A 211 14.02 11.15 5.41
C GLY A 211 12.92 11.14 4.34
N VAL A 212 12.32 12.31 4.05
CA VAL A 212 11.33 12.43 2.97
C VAL A 212 11.94 12.11 1.61
N ALA A 213 13.15 12.57 1.33
CA ALA A 213 13.86 12.25 0.08
C ALA A 213 14.13 10.74 -0.05
N ALA A 214 14.45 10.06 1.05
CA ALA A 214 14.65 8.61 1.08
C ALA A 214 13.35 7.85 0.74
N ILE A 215 12.20 8.27 1.30
CA ILE A 215 10.89 7.69 0.98
C ILE A 215 10.55 7.88 -0.50
N LEU A 216 10.68 9.10 -1.02
CA LEU A 216 10.38 9.39 -2.42
C LEU A 216 11.30 8.61 -3.37
N GLY A 217 12.59 8.50 -3.03
CA GLY A 217 13.55 7.68 -3.75
C GLY A 217 13.20 6.20 -3.74
N ALA A 218 12.74 5.69 -2.60
CA ALA A 218 12.30 4.31 -2.48
C ALA A 218 11.01 4.03 -3.27
N PHE A 219 10.04 4.95 -3.30
CA PHE A 219 8.85 4.84 -4.16
C PHE A 219 9.22 4.81 -5.65
N PHE A 220 10.21 5.61 -6.05
CA PHE A 220 10.72 5.56 -7.41
C PHE A 220 11.35 4.19 -7.76
N ILE A 221 12.15 3.64 -6.85
CA ILE A 221 12.74 2.31 -7.03
C ILE A 221 11.65 1.23 -7.07
N LEU A 222 10.67 1.26 -6.16
CA LEU A 222 9.53 0.35 -6.18
C LEU A 222 8.72 0.45 -7.47
N PHE A 223 8.53 1.66 -8.00
CA PHE A 223 7.91 1.85 -9.31
C PHE A 223 8.71 1.17 -10.42
N LEU A 224 10.04 1.33 -10.44
CA LEU A 224 10.87 0.63 -11.44
C LEU A 224 10.79 -0.89 -11.30
N ILE A 225 10.77 -1.41 -10.07
CA ILE A 225 10.59 -2.84 -9.79
C ILE A 225 9.22 -3.30 -10.28
N SER A 226 8.17 -2.50 -10.08
CA SER A 226 6.80 -2.84 -10.52
C SER A 226 6.61 -2.93 -12.04
N LEU A 227 7.61 -2.49 -12.83
CA LEU A 227 7.59 -2.68 -14.28
C LEU A 227 7.92 -4.11 -14.71
N VAL A 228 8.57 -4.89 -13.82
CA VAL A 228 9.08 -6.25 -14.13
C VAL A 228 8.52 -7.32 -13.18
N THR A 229 7.93 -6.94 -12.05
CA THR A 229 7.33 -7.86 -11.08
C THR A 229 6.23 -7.17 -10.28
N ASP A 230 5.30 -7.94 -9.74
CA ASP A 230 4.25 -7.42 -8.87
C ASP A 230 4.83 -6.94 -7.54
N VAL A 231 4.37 -5.78 -7.08
CA VAL A 231 4.79 -5.17 -5.82
C VAL A 231 3.60 -5.10 -4.89
N SER A 232 3.74 -5.75 -3.73
CA SER A 232 2.69 -5.75 -2.72
C SER A 232 2.55 -4.39 -2.03
N VAL A 233 1.31 -4.03 -1.68
CA VAL A 233 1.00 -2.84 -0.87
C VAL A 233 1.76 -2.82 0.46
N TYR A 234 2.09 -3.98 1.02
CA TYR A 234 2.89 -4.06 2.25
C TYR A 234 4.33 -3.56 2.09
N ALA A 235 4.88 -3.61 0.88
CA ALA A 235 6.20 -3.03 0.59
C ALA A 235 6.22 -1.52 0.84
N LEU A 236 5.11 -0.82 0.59
CA LEU A 236 5.01 0.61 0.91
C LEU A 236 5.10 0.87 2.40
N ASN A 237 4.35 0.13 3.22
CA ASN A 237 4.33 0.31 4.67
C ASN A 237 5.72 0.11 5.28
N LEU A 238 6.42 -0.93 4.82
CA LEU A 238 7.78 -1.20 5.24
C LEU A 238 8.74 -0.08 4.78
N THR A 239 8.60 0.35 3.52
CA THR A 239 9.44 1.39 2.91
C THR A 239 9.24 2.74 3.58
N THR A 240 8.01 3.16 3.89
CA THR A 240 7.75 4.44 4.57
C THR A 240 8.25 4.41 6.00
N GLY A 241 7.92 3.38 6.78
CA GLY A 241 8.34 3.27 8.17
C GLY A 241 9.86 3.16 8.35
N MET A 242 10.49 2.19 7.67
CA MET A 242 11.95 2.01 7.73
C MET A 242 12.71 3.12 7.01
N GLY A 243 12.22 3.56 5.85
CA GLY A 243 12.86 4.61 5.05
C GLY A 243 12.93 5.94 5.80
N LEU A 244 11.85 6.33 6.49
CA LEU A 244 11.84 7.53 7.32
C LEU A 244 12.81 7.37 8.51
N GLY A 245 12.71 6.28 9.27
CA GLY A 245 13.56 6.04 10.44
C GLY A 245 15.03 6.03 10.08
N LEU A 246 15.45 5.14 9.18
CA LEU A 246 16.85 5.03 8.75
C LEU A 246 17.36 6.30 8.06
N GLY A 247 16.51 6.96 7.25
CA GLY A 247 16.85 8.22 6.60
C GLY A 247 17.14 9.32 7.60
N ILE A 248 16.34 9.45 8.64
CA ILE A 248 16.55 10.42 9.74
C ILE A 248 17.81 10.05 10.54
N ASP A 249 18.00 8.78 10.94
CA ASP A 249 19.14 8.34 11.74
C ASP A 249 20.47 8.58 11.02
N TYR A 250 20.55 8.26 9.74
CA TYR A 250 21.75 8.52 8.95
C TYR A 250 22.00 10.01 8.73
N ALA A 251 20.95 10.78 8.52
CA ALA A 251 21.07 12.24 8.41
C ALA A 251 21.52 12.87 9.74
N LEU A 252 21.01 12.37 10.87
CA LEU A 252 21.46 12.78 12.22
C LEU A 252 22.95 12.56 12.42
N LEU A 253 23.46 11.38 12.05
CA LEU A 253 24.88 11.07 12.14
C LEU A 253 25.73 12.06 11.32
N MET A 254 25.29 12.37 10.10
CA MET A 254 25.96 13.34 9.22
C MET A 254 25.92 14.75 9.77
N VAL A 255 24.75 15.23 10.19
CA VAL A 255 24.57 16.59 10.73
C VAL A 255 25.34 16.78 12.03
N ASN A 256 25.32 15.82 12.94
CA ASN A 256 26.08 15.87 14.19
C ASN A 256 27.58 15.95 13.91
N ARG A 257 28.10 15.11 13.03
CA ARG A 257 29.52 15.13 12.66
C ARG A 257 29.91 16.44 12.01
N PHE A 258 29.10 16.98 11.11
CA PHE A 258 29.33 18.29 10.51
C PHE A 258 29.39 19.41 11.56
N ARG A 259 28.46 19.42 12.51
CA ARG A 259 28.44 20.43 13.60
C ARG A 259 29.64 20.32 14.51
N GLU A 260 30.07 19.10 14.84
CA GLU A 260 31.26 18.83 15.63
C GLU A 260 32.51 19.45 14.97
N GLU A 261 32.70 19.25 13.68
CA GLU A 261 33.81 19.80 12.93
C GLU A 261 33.80 21.36 12.88
N ILE A 262 32.61 21.94 12.73
CA ILE A 262 32.44 23.40 12.82
C ILE A 262 32.82 23.92 14.22
N HIS A 263 32.38 23.24 15.28
CA HIS A 263 32.73 23.63 16.67
C HIS A 263 34.22 23.50 16.96
N HIS A 264 34.92 22.61 16.29
CA HIS A 264 36.38 22.49 16.36
C HIS A 264 37.12 23.58 15.54
N GLY A 265 36.38 24.53 14.96
CA GLY A 265 36.95 25.69 14.26
C GLY A 265 37.32 25.43 12.80
N LYS A 266 36.90 24.31 12.20
CA LYS A 266 37.14 24.07 10.77
C LYS A 266 36.25 24.98 9.92
N SER A 267 36.72 25.27 8.71
CA SER A 267 35.90 25.93 7.69
C SER A 267 34.68 25.07 7.33
N VAL A 268 33.63 25.69 6.77
CA VAL A 268 32.43 24.98 6.29
C VAL A 268 32.83 23.93 5.23
N GLU A 269 33.72 24.29 4.33
CA GLU A 269 34.23 23.44 3.27
C GLU A 269 34.96 22.21 3.84
N ASP A 270 35.89 22.41 4.75
CA ASP A 270 36.67 21.32 5.40
C ASP A 270 35.77 20.44 6.24
N SER A 271 34.77 21.01 6.93
CA SER A 271 33.80 20.28 7.72
C SER A 271 32.96 19.33 6.85
N VAL A 272 32.53 19.74 5.66
CA VAL A 272 31.84 18.89 4.70
C VAL A 272 32.72 17.74 4.24
N VAL A 273 33.98 18.02 3.88
CA VAL A 273 34.93 17.01 3.41
C VAL A 273 35.20 15.97 4.52
N THR A 274 35.46 16.44 5.75
CA THR A 274 35.70 15.55 6.89
C THR A 274 34.47 14.70 7.23
N THR A 275 33.28 15.31 7.21
CA THR A 275 32.02 14.60 7.45
C THR A 275 31.80 13.49 6.43
N MET A 276 32.02 13.77 5.14
CA MET A 276 31.92 12.77 4.08
C MET A 276 32.95 11.63 4.26
N ALA A 277 34.18 11.97 4.63
CA ALA A 277 35.25 10.99 4.83
C ALA A 277 35.04 10.09 6.06
N THR A 278 34.28 10.54 7.05
CA THR A 278 34.01 9.83 8.32
C THR A 278 32.59 9.29 8.38
N ALA A 279 31.61 10.12 8.74
CA ALA A 279 30.21 9.74 8.87
C ALA A 279 29.63 9.23 7.55
N GLY A 280 29.93 9.87 6.41
CA GLY A 280 29.48 9.42 5.09
C GLY A 280 29.97 8.01 4.74
N LYS A 281 31.21 7.69 5.08
CA LYS A 281 31.76 6.33 4.94
C LYS A 281 30.98 5.33 5.80
N THR A 282 30.69 5.67 7.05
CA THR A 282 29.92 4.81 7.98
C THR A 282 28.51 4.55 7.46
N VAL A 283 27.80 5.59 7.03
CA VAL A 283 26.46 5.48 6.46
C VAL A 283 26.45 4.57 5.24
N PHE A 284 27.41 4.73 4.34
CA PHE A 284 27.50 3.90 3.13
C PHE A 284 27.69 2.41 3.46
N TYR A 285 28.64 2.08 4.37
CA TYR A 285 28.88 0.68 4.72
C TYR A 285 27.72 0.08 5.54
N SER A 286 27.08 0.87 6.41
CA SER A 286 25.89 0.44 7.13
C SER A 286 24.73 0.11 6.16
N GLY A 287 24.47 1.00 5.21
CA GLY A 287 23.45 0.76 4.18
C GLY A 287 23.76 -0.47 3.31
N MET A 288 25.03 -0.66 2.91
CA MET A 288 25.45 -1.85 2.18
C MET A 288 25.28 -3.14 3.00
N THR A 289 25.52 -3.09 4.30
CA THR A 289 25.30 -4.24 5.19
C THR A 289 23.83 -4.64 5.24
N VAL A 290 22.92 -3.67 5.38
CA VAL A 290 21.48 -3.92 5.36
C VAL A 290 21.05 -4.59 4.04
N LEU A 291 21.50 -4.07 2.89
CA LEU A 291 21.19 -4.64 1.56
C LEU A 291 21.68 -6.09 1.39
N VAL A 292 22.87 -6.42 1.93
CA VAL A 292 23.47 -7.76 1.80
C VAL A 292 22.82 -8.76 2.74
N THR A 293 22.41 -8.33 3.94
CA THR A 293 21.82 -9.20 4.97
C THR A 293 20.43 -9.67 4.53
N ASP A 294 19.63 -8.80 3.94
CA ASP A 294 18.29 -9.12 3.46
C ASP A 294 18.30 -10.20 2.35
N ARG A 295 19.32 -10.20 1.49
CA ARG A 295 19.49 -11.21 0.45
C ARG A 295 19.73 -12.64 0.97
N LYS A 296 20.22 -12.80 2.21
CA LYS A 296 20.41 -14.11 2.83
C LYS A 296 19.14 -14.68 3.46
N SER A 297 18.29 -13.84 4.02
CA SER A 297 17.03 -14.28 4.64
C SER A 297 16.05 -14.84 3.61
N THR A 298 16.04 -14.28 2.40
CA THR A 298 15.18 -14.76 1.29
C THR A 298 15.58 -16.15 0.78
N ARG A 299 16.86 -16.55 0.88
CA ARG A 299 17.32 -17.88 0.46
C ARG A 299 17.07 -18.98 1.49
N LEU A 300 16.97 -18.65 2.77
CA LEU A 300 16.70 -19.63 3.83
C LEU A 300 15.22 -20.02 3.90
N ASN A 301 14.31 -19.21 3.41
CA ASN A 301 12.88 -19.51 3.37
C ASN A 301 12.44 -20.31 2.14
N SER A 302 13.32 -20.55 1.17
CA SER A 302 13.02 -21.32 -0.05
C SER A 302 13.45 -22.81 0.05
N SER A 303 13.90 -23.27 1.24
CA SER A 303 14.38 -24.64 1.46
C SER A 303 13.58 -25.44 2.50
N HIS A 304 12.30 -25.05 2.72
CA HIS A 304 11.34 -25.86 3.50
C HIS A 304 10.06 -26.08 2.73
#